data_a8a694883df0a79b8d9a992d150c0c5e
#
_entry.id   a8a694883df0a79b8d9a992d150c0c5e
#
_cell.length_a   1.000
_cell.length_b   1.000
_cell.length_c   1.000
_cell.angle_alpha   90.00
_cell.angle_beta   90.00
_cell.angle_gamma   90.00
#
_symmetry.space_group_name_H-M   'P 1'
#
loop_
_entity.id
_entity.type
_entity.pdbx_description
1 polymer ?
#
loop_
_entity_poly.entity_id
_entity_poly.type
_entity_poly.pdbx_seq_one_letter_code
_entity_poly.pdbx_strand_id
1 'polypeptide(L)'
;MRNKLLFSSILLAASVSLSAQQSATITLHADQGKQIIPKEIYGQFAEHLGTCIYGGLWVGENSNIPNIKGYRTDVFNALKDLQVPVLRWPGGCFADEYHWMDGVGPKESRKKMINTHWGGVTEDNSFGTHEY
;
A
#
# COMPACT_ATOMS: atom_id res chain seq x y z
N MET A 1 -18.19 67.43 6.14
CA MET A 1 -17.03 66.53 5.99
C MET A 1 -17.34 65.06 6.34
N ARG A 2 -18.50 64.72 6.86
CA ARG A 2 -18.86 63.37 7.35
C ARG A 2 -19.36 62.40 6.27
N ASN A 3 -19.83 62.89 5.13
CA ASN A 3 -20.42 62.06 4.06
C ASN A 3 -19.41 61.53 3.02
N LYS A 4 -18.17 62.06 2.98
CA LYS A 4 -17.12 61.60 2.07
C LYS A 4 -16.41 60.33 2.55
N LEU A 5 -16.35 60.08 3.86
CA LEU A 5 -15.77 58.90 4.46
C LEU A 5 -16.63 57.66 4.30
N LEU A 6 -17.95 57.79 4.26
CA LEU A 6 -18.86 56.67 4.06
C LEU A 6 -18.83 56.11 2.63
N PHE A 7 -18.63 56.98 1.63
CA PHE A 7 -18.50 56.54 0.24
C PHE A 7 -17.20 55.78 -0.04
N SER A 8 -16.11 56.19 0.60
CA SER A 8 -14.80 55.46 0.48
C SER A 8 -14.86 54.05 1.08
N SER A 9 -15.57 53.88 2.19
CA SER A 9 -15.68 52.57 2.86
C SER A 9 -16.54 51.58 2.08
N ILE A 10 -17.54 52.06 1.37
CA ILE A 10 -18.43 51.22 0.51
C ILE A 10 -17.68 50.77 -0.75
N LEU A 11 -16.81 51.64 -1.31
CA LEU A 11 -16.00 51.27 -2.48
C LEU A 11 -14.92 50.23 -2.14
N LEU A 12 -14.36 50.27 -0.92
CA LEU A 12 -13.36 49.29 -0.47
C LEU A 12 -13.96 47.92 -0.16
N ALA A 13 -15.23 47.88 0.30
CA ALA A 13 -15.92 46.62 0.57
C ALA A 13 -16.40 45.90 -0.73
N ALA A 14 -16.60 46.64 -1.83
CA ALA A 14 -16.99 46.05 -3.10
C ALA A 14 -15.84 45.41 -3.89
N SER A 15 -14.59 45.73 -3.55
CA SER A 15 -13.42 45.21 -4.26
C SER A 15 -12.95 43.83 -3.77
N VAL A 16 -13.50 43.28 -2.70
CA VAL A 16 -13.10 41.99 -2.12
C VAL A 16 -13.88 40.79 -2.68
N SER A 17 -14.88 41.00 -3.49
CA SER A 17 -15.81 39.96 -3.94
C SER A 17 -15.58 39.43 -5.37
N LEU A 18 -14.50 39.80 -6.03
CA LEU A 18 -14.13 39.22 -7.34
C LEU A 18 -13.15 38.07 -7.20
N SER A 19 -13.55 37.01 -6.49
CA SER A 19 -12.92 35.71 -6.67
C SER A 19 -13.35 35.17 -8.02
N ALA A 20 -12.51 35.37 -9.03
CA ALA A 20 -12.73 34.75 -10.32
C ALA A 20 -12.66 33.22 -10.11
N GLN A 21 -13.81 32.58 -10.18
CA GLN A 21 -13.88 31.12 -10.16
C GLN A 21 -13.25 30.62 -11.47
N GLN A 22 -12.01 30.16 -11.39
CA GLN A 22 -11.36 29.51 -12.52
C GLN A 22 -11.97 28.12 -12.67
N SER A 23 -12.61 27.86 -13.79
CA SER A 23 -13.04 26.53 -14.19
C SER A 23 -12.00 25.92 -15.12
N ALA A 24 -11.61 24.68 -14.87
CA ALA A 24 -10.80 23.89 -15.78
C ALA A 24 -11.67 22.78 -16.38
N THR A 25 -11.56 22.56 -17.67
CA THR A 25 -12.23 21.46 -18.36
C THR A 25 -11.18 20.44 -18.79
N ILE A 26 -11.36 19.18 -18.39
CA ILE A 26 -10.54 18.05 -18.85
C ILE A 26 -11.43 17.22 -19.77
N THR A 27 -10.98 17.05 -21.02
CA THR A 27 -11.66 16.20 -21.98
C THR A 27 -10.88 14.89 -22.14
N LEU A 28 -11.52 13.75 -21.86
CA LEU A 28 -10.93 12.42 -22.02
C LEU A 28 -11.47 11.80 -23.32
N HIS A 29 -10.57 11.50 -24.24
CA HIS A 29 -10.85 10.80 -25.48
C HIS A 29 -10.59 9.31 -25.33
N ALA A 30 -11.45 8.60 -24.60
CA ALA A 30 -11.30 7.16 -24.33
C ALA A 30 -11.37 6.31 -25.63
N ASP A 31 -12.02 6.81 -26.65
CA ASP A 31 -12.11 6.22 -28.00
C ASP A 31 -10.78 6.27 -28.78
N GLN A 32 -9.86 7.13 -28.36
CA GLN A 32 -8.55 7.32 -29.01
C GLN A 32 -7.42 6.56 -28.33
N GLY A 33 -7.70 5.84 -27.25
CA GLY A 33 -6.73 5.01 -26.53
C GLY A 33 -6.20 3.89 -27.43
N LYS A 34 -4.88 3.87 -27.69
CA LYS A 34 -4.22 2.86 -28.53
C LYS A 34 -3.37 1.88 -27.74
N GLN A 35 -3.06 2.19 -26.50
CA GLN A 35 -2.21 1.37 -25.64
C GLN A 35 -3.04 0.57 -24.65
N ILE A 36 -2.70 -0.71 -24.52
CA ILE A 36 -3.26 -1.58 -23.50
C ILE A 36 -2.40 -1.39 -22.23
N ILE A 37 -3.02 -1.06 -21.13
CA ILE A 37 -2.35 -1.01 -19.84
C ILE A 37 -2.10 -2.46 -19.40
N PRO A 38 -0.82 -2.87 -19.20
CA PRO A 38 -0.52 -4.21 -18.73
C PRO A 38 -1.18 -4.46 -17.37
N LYS A 39 -1.79 -5.64 -17.20
CA LYS A 39 -2.48 -6.01 -15.97
C LYS A 39 -1.55 -6.02 -14.74
N GLU A 40 -0.27 -6.22 -14.95
CA GLU A 40 0.77 -6.29 -13.93
C GLU A 40 0.89 -4.98 -13.14
N ILE A 41 0.43 -3.83 -13.69
CA ILE A 41 0.38 -2.55 -12.97
C ILE A 41 -0.55 -2.62 -11.74
N TYR A 42 -1.51 -3.56 -11.74
CA TYR A 42 -2.43 -3.83 -10.62
C TYR A 42 -1.89 -4.89 -9.65
N GLY A 43 -0.61 -5.24 -9.80
CA GLY A 43 0.08 -6.12 -8.87
C GLY A 43 0.12 -5.54 -7.45
N GLN A 44 0.31 -6.42 -6.49
CA GLN A 44 0.42 -6.05 -5.09
C GLN A 44 1.83 -6.28 -4.55
N PHE A 45 2.10 -5.72 -3.40
CA PHE A 45 3.38 -5.74 -2.77
C PHE A 45 3.24 -6.11 -1.29
N ALA A 46 4.04 -7.07 -0.84
CA ALA A 46 4.09 -7.50 0.55
C ALA A 46 5.51 -7.36 1.09
N GLU A 47 5.65 -6.80 2.29
CA GLU A 47 6.91 -6.59 2.96
C GLU A 47 6.86 -7.11 4.40
N HIS A 48 7.99 -7.59 4.91
CA HIS A 48 8.16 -7.90 6.33
C HIS A 48 8.21 -6.61 7.16
N LEU A 49 7.06 -5.94 7.23
CA LEU A 49 6.85 -4.66 7.90
C LEU A 49 5.63 -4.76 8.81
N GLY A 50 5.81 -4.53 10.11
CA GLY A 50 4.71 -4.56 11.07
C GLY A 50 3.94 -5.88 10.98
N THR A 51 2.63 -5.82 10.75
CA THR A 51 1.75 -6.97 10.61
C THR A 51 1.42 -7.33 9.15
N CYS A 52 2.20 -6.84 8.18
CA CYS A 52 1.90 -7.15 6.77
C CYS A 52 2.03 -8.65 6.49
N ILE A 53 3.08 -9.30 6.98
CA ILE A 53 3.27 -10.74 6.82
C ILE A 53 2.71 -11.48 8.03
N TYR A 54 3.41 -11.45 9.18
CA TYR A 54 3.02 -12.21 10.37
C TYR A 54 1.80 -11.59 11.06
N GLY A 55 0.74 -12.38 11.21
CA GLY A 55 -0.55 -11.92 11.72
C GLY A 55 -1.44 -11.21 10.69
N GLY A 56 -0.87 -10.79 9.58
CA GLY A 56 -1.58 -10.24 8.43
C GLY A 56 -1.82 -11.30 7.36
N LEU A 57 -0.91 -11.41 6.39
CA LEU A 57 -1.01 -12.40 5.32
C LEU A 57 -0.84 -13.83 5.85
N TRP A 58 0.12 -14.05 6.75
CA TRP A 58 0.53 -15.34 7.26
C TRP A 58 0.28 -15.48 8.76
N VAL A 59 -0.38 -16.54 9.14
CA VAL A 59 -0.64 -16.89 10.55
C VAL A 59 -0.12 -18.28 10.92
N GLY A 60 0.37 -19.04 9.93
CA GLY A 60 0.80 -20.42 10.13
C GLY A 60 -0.35 -21.42 10.10
N GLU A 61 -0.04 -22.65 9.70
CA GLU A 61 -1.05 -23.70 9.48
C GLU A 61 -1.76 -24.13 10.78
N ASN A 62 -1.05 -24.08 11.91
CA ASN A 62 -1.55 -24.50 13.22
C ASN A 62 -2.21 -23.34 14.01
N SER A 63 -2.45 -22.20 13.39
CA SER A 63 -3.08 -21.06 14.04
C SER A 63 -4.56 -21.31 14.32
N ASN A 64 -5.07 -20.77 15.43
CA ASN A 64 -6.50 -20.71 15.72
C ASN A 64 -7.23 -19.66 14.84
N ILE A 65 -6.51 -18.80 14.14
CA ILE A 65 -7.08 -17.88 13.18
C ILE A 65 -7.44 -18.66 11.91
N PRO A 66 -8.66 -18.48 11.34
CA PRO A 66 -9.04 -19.16 10.11
C PRO A 66 -8.01 -18.97 9.02
N ASN A 67 -7.50 -20.08 8.49
CA ASN A 67 -6.43 -20.04 7.50
C ASN A 67 -6.57 -21.15 6.44
N ILE A 68 -5.94 -20.92 5.31
CA ILE A 68 -5.78 -21.86 4.20
C ILE A 68 -4.28 -22.10 4.06
N LYS A 69 -3.80 -23.25 4.53
CA LYS A 69 -2.35 -23.60 4.51
C LYS A 69 -1.46 -22.52 5.15
N GLY A 70 -1.93 -21.89 6.24
CA GLY A 70 -1.23 -20.84 6.95
C GLY A 70 -1.52 -19.41 6.47
N TYR A 71 -2.12 -19.25 5.31
CA TYR A 71 -2.60 -17.95 4.84
C TYR A 71 -3.92 -17.59 5.51
N ARG A 72 -4.01 -16.42 6.05
CA ARG A 72 -5.22 -15.91 6.67
C ARG A 72 -6.37 -15.84 5.65
N THR A 73 -7.48 -16.52 5.95
CA THR A 73 -8.56 -16.77 4.98
C THR A 73 -9.20 -15.50 4.45
N ASP A 74 -9.42 -14.51 5.30
CA ASP A 74 -10.01 -13.22 4.90
C ASP A 74 -9.09 -12.44 3.94
N VAL A 75 -7.79 -12.40 4.23
CA VAL A 75 -6.79 -11.76 3.35
C VAL A 75 -6.66 -12.51 2.03
N PHE A 76 -6.60 -13.84 2.08
CA PHE A 76 -6.56 -14.69 0.88
C PHE A 76 -7.76 -14.42 -0.04
N ASN A 77 -8.96 -14.40 0.53
CA ASN A 77 -10.17 -14.15 -0.26
C ASN A 77 -10.19 -12.74 -0.85
N ALA A 78 -9.78 -11.73 -0.08
CA ALA A 78 -9.69 -10.35 -0.58
C ALA A 78 -8.72 -10.23 -1.77
N LEU A 79 -7.54 -10.83 -1.69
CA LEU A 79 -6.56 -10.83 -2.79
C LEU A 79 -7.07 -11.59 -4.01
N LYS A 80 -7.80 -12.69 -3.79
CA LYS A 80 -8.45 -13.47 -4.86
C LYS A 80 -9.54 -12.66 -5.55
N ASP A 81 -10.39 -11.98 -4.79
CA ASP A 81 -11.47 -11.14 -5.34
C ASP A 81 -10.93 -9.95 -6.12
N LEU A 82 -9.79 -9.39 -5.70
CA LEU A 82 -9.05 -8.37 -6.44
C LEU A 82 -8.40 -8.90 -7.73
N GLN A 83 -8.35 -10.23 -7.92
CA GLN A 83 -7.70 -10.87 -9.07
C GLN A 83 -6.26 -10.39 -9.26
N VAL A 84 -5.51 -10.31 -8.16
CA VAL A 84 -4.13 -9.81 -8.15
C VAL A 84 -3.27 -10.57 -9.16
N PRO A 85 -2.74 -9.91 -10.20
CA PRO A 85 -2.04 -10.59 -11.29
C PRO A 85 -0.60 -10.98 -10.92
N VAL A 86 -0.02 -10.27 -9.98
CA VAL A 86 1.35 -10.52 -9.47
C VAL A 86 1.47 -9.97 -8.07
N LEU A 87 2.18 -10.70 -7.22
CA LEU A 87 2.53 -10.27 -5.85
C LEU A 87 4.04 -10.21 -5.75
N ARG A 88 4.59 -9.10 -5.25
CA ARG A 88 6.02 -8.94 -4.97
C ARG A 88 6.30 -9.13 -3.48
N TRP A 89 7.33 -9.89 -3.17
CA TRP A 89 7.85 -10.19 -1.83
C TRP A 89 9.40 -10.30 -1.92
N PRO A 90 10.22 -10.15 -0.88
CA PRO A 90 9.89 -10.03 0.54
C PRO A 90 9.73 -8.59 1.02
N GLY A 91 9.94 -7.61 0.18
CA GLY A 91 9.76 -6.24 0.58
C GLY A 91 10.43 -5.21 -0.33
N GLY A 92 10.51 -3.98 0.21
CA GLY A 92 11.32 -2.87 -0.23
C GLY A 92 12.64 -2.87 0.54
N CYS A 93 12.74 -2.09 1.64
CA CYS A 93 13.96 -2.00 2.44
C CYS A 93 14.36 -3.35 3.06
N PHE A 94 13.41 -4.16 3.47
CA PHE A 94 13.71 -5.50 4.00
C PHE A 94 14.43 -6.40 2.99
N ALA A 95 14.15 -6.23 1.69
CA ALA A 95 14.80 -7.02 0.64
C ALA A 95 16.31 -6.77 0.54
N ASP A 96 16.80 -5.62 1.02
CA ASP A 96 18.23 -5.28 0.98
C ASP A 96 19.07 -6.14 1.94
N GLU A 97 18.46 -6.66 3.00
CA GLU A 97 19.13 -7.49 4.00
C GLU A 97 18.65 -8.96 4.03
N TYR A 98 17.61 -9.30 3.25
CA TYR A 98 17.00 -10.63 3.28
C TYR A 98 17.74 -11.63 2.39
N HIS A 99 18.12 -12.74 2.98
CA HIS A 99 18.71 -13.88 2.28
C HIS A 99 17.64 -14.97 2.07
N TRP A 100 17.12 -15.10 0.86
CA TRP A 100 15.99 -15.99 0.54
C TRP A 100 16.20 -17.45 0.95
N MET A 101 17.46 -17.92 0.94
CA MET A 101 17.81 -19.28 1.37
C MET A 101 17.60 -19.51 2.87
N ASP A 102 17.62 -18.46 3.70
CA ASP A 102 17.33 -18.55 5.13
C ASP A 102 15.86 -18.96 5.38
N GLY A 103 14.98 -18.73 4.41
CA GLY A 103 13.57 -19.14 4.41
C GLY A 103 13.30 -20.51 3.75
N VAL A 104 14.32 -21.32 3.51
CA VAL A 104 14.21 -22.64 2.87
C VAL A 104 14.53 -23.77 3.86
N GLY A 105 13.88 -24.91 3.69
CA GLY A 105 14.04 -26.08 4.55
C GLY A 105 13.06 -26.15 5.72
N PRO A 106 13.27 -27.07 6.67
CA PRO A 106 12.41 -27.23 7.85
C PRO A 106 12.36 -25.95 8.67
N LYS A 107 11.17 -25.50 9.04
CA LYS A 107 10.94 -24.20 9.72
C LYS A 107 11.73 -24.08 11.03
N GLU A 108 11.88 -25.19 11.75
CA GLU A 108 12.55 -25.24 13.05
C GLU A 108 14.07 -24.99 12.95
N SER A 109 14.65 -25.23 11.78
CA SER A 109 16.08 -25.07 11.52
C SER A 109 16.43 -23.81 10.72
N ARG A 110 15.42 -23.01 10.33
CA ARG A 110 15.64 -21.79 9.56
C ARG A 110 16.38 -20.75 10.40
N LYS A 111 17.29 -20.06 9.76
CA LYS A 111 18.05 -18.98 10.38
C LYS A 111 17.12 -17.84 10.77
N LYS A 112 17.24 -17.37 12.00
CA LYS A 112 16.55 -16.16 12.47
C LYS A 112 17.42 -14.95 12.21
N MET A 113 16.79 -13.83 11.89
CA MET A 113 17.46 -12.55 11.69
C MET A 113 16.73 -11.44 12.43
N ILE A 114 17.43 -10.33 12.64
CA ILE A 114 16.80 -9.11 13.15
C ILE A 114 16.41 -8.25 11.95
N ASN A 115 15.14 -7.86 11.89
CA ASN A 115 14.65 -6.91 10.92
C ASN A 115 15.10 -5.50 11.33
N THR A 116 16.20 -5.03 10.77
CA THR A 116 16.81 -3.75 11.17
C THR A 116 16.04 -2.55 10.66
N HIS A 117 15.30 -2.71 9.56
CA HIS A 117 14.51 -1.62 8.97
C HIS A 117 13.19 -1.38 9.72
N TRP A 118 12.56 -2.46 10.21
CA TRP A 118 11.20 -2.36 10.72
C TRP A 118 11.07 -2.89 12.16
N GLY A 119 11.43 -2.02 13.11
CA GLY A 119 11.16 -2.23 14.53
C GLY A 119 12.12 -3.13 15.28
N GLY A 120 13.18 -3.64 14.67
CA GLY A 120 14.17 -4.50 15.34
C GLY A 120 13.61 -5.84 15.82
N VAL A 121 12.52 -6.31 15.20
CA VAL A 121 11.88 -7.58 15.56
C VAL A 121 12.67 -8.77 15.02
N THR A 122 12.53 -9.92 15.68
CA THR A 122 13.12 -11.17 15.17
C THR A 122 12.21 -11.75 14.09
N GLU A 123 12.77 -11.89 12.89
CA GLU A 123 12.19 -12.67 11.80
C GLU A 123 12.59 -14.12 11.96
N ASP A 124 11.63 -15.01 12.11
CA ASP A 124 11.86 -16.44 12.31
C ASP A 124 11.88 -17.24 11.01
N ASN A 125 11.62 -16.58 9.90
CA ASN A 125 11.52 -17.15 8.56
C ASN A 125 10.47 -18.27 8.41
N SER A 126 9.45 -18.30 9.28
CA SER A 126 8.34 -19.25 9.16
C SER A 126 7.49 -19.02 7.91
N PHE A 127 7.51 -17.80 7.36
CA PHE A 127 7.05 -17.45 6.02
C PHE A 127 8.27 -17.18 5.14
N GLY A 128 8.68 -18.16 4.40
CA GLY A 128 9.85 -18.07 3.52
C GLY A 128 9.48 -18.34 2.06
N THR A 129 10.50 -18.66 1.25
CA THR A 129 10.38 -18.83 -0.21
C THR A 129 9.35 -19.88 -0.62
N HIS A 130 9.16 -20.94 0.14
CA HIS A 130 8.21 -22.01 -0.22
C HIS A 130 6.81 -21.77 0.32
N GLU A 131 6.65 -20.93 1.30
CA GLU A 131 5.35 -20.48 1.78
C GLU A 131 4.78 -19.37 0.89
N TYR A 132 5.65 -18.52 0.34
CA TYR A 132 5.27 -17.50 -0.64
C TYR A 132 4.97 -18.12 -2.00
#